data_0caca0d9fa86f58118579b9aa3f28410
#
_entry.id   0caca0d9fa86f58118579b9aa3f28410
#
_cell.length_a   1.000
_cell.length_b   1.000
_cell.length_c   1.000
_cell.angle_alpha   90.00
_cell.angle_beta   90.00
_cell.angle_gamma   90.00
#
_symmetry.space_group_name_H-M   'P 1'
#
loop_
_entity.id
_entity.type
_entity.pdbx_description
1 polymer ?
#
loop_
_entity_poly.entity_id
_entity_poly.type
_entity_poly.pdbx_seq_one_letter_code
_entity_poly.pdbx_strand_id
1 'polypeptide(L)'
;MKNRLCAVWILVLSAAATANARPPVLPTVGTPPGTAPLPATQEIAGSAVDRAGLLPEDLTLLDDPRYRWQHLQTAHFVLHHDQKMFAAKVARLGEQFYAAISADLPNLADRVSPARSHVFVFRDPRDWQRIVAGTPGMESWTASFVRGQVMYLQETGTAVADKMETLAHEMTHLVFNRFLPVRLPLWLNEGLAEYYGEFAYRAAKGMGQSKGNAFQPLRQWTPFAELLAATAYPADPEDVSRFYATSKYLVGYLLLRQPREKWNSFFDRVLAGESALPALLGTYGWADVAAAEKAFSQFAR
;
A
#
# COMPACT_ATOMS: atom_id res chain seq x y z
N MET A 1 8.31 23.68 -9.24
CA MET A 1 7.81 22.93 -8.05
C MET A 1 8.25 21.49 -8.24
N LYS A 2 9.18 20.99 -7.43
CA LYS A 2 9.79 19.65 -7.62
C LYS A 2 8.89 18.59 -6.98
N ASN A 3 8.20 17.80 -7.80
CA ASN A 3 7.51 16.60 -7.35
C ASN A 3 8.57 15.57 -6.90
N ARG A 4 8.73 15.39 -5.61
CA ARG A 4 9.52 14.27 -5.06
C ARG A 4 8.61 13.04 -5.05
N LEU A 5 8.99 12.03 -5.82
CA LEU A 5 8.37 10.70 -5.84
C LEU A 5 8.79 9.93 -4.59
N CYS A 6 7.87 9.13 -4.05
CA CYS A 6 8.13 8.28 -2.89
C CYS A 6 9.10 7.15 -3.27
N ALA A 7 10.28 7.16 -2.69
CA ALA A 7 11.18 6.01 -2.69
C ALA A 7 10.89 5.16 -1.45
N VAL A 8 10.59 3.89 -1.65
CA VAL A 8 10.28 2.96 -0.55
C VAL A 8 11.54 2.20 -0.16
N TRP A 9 11.99 2.40 1.07
CA TRP A 9 13.02 1.61 1.72
C TRP A 9 12.38 0.41 2.43
N ILE A 10 12.76 -0.81 2.10
CA ILE A 10 12.41 -1.99 2.89
C ILE A 10 13.69 -2.65 3.38
N LEU A 11 13.99 -2.42 4.64
CA LEU A 11 14.93 -3.22 5.40
C LEU A 11 14.11 -4.16 6.29
N VAL A 12 14.11 -5.45 5.97
CA VAL A 12 13.52 -6.48 6.82
C VAL A 12 14.52 -6.81 7.93
N LEU A 13 14.30 -6.30 9.12
CA LEU A 13 14.96 -6.79 10.34
C LEU A 13 14.03 -7.78 11.03
N SER A 14 14.35 -9.08 10.90
CA SER A 14 13.74 -10.13 11.71
C SER A 14 14.29 -10.06 13.14
N ALA A 15 13.49 -9.60 14.09
CA ALA A 15 13.79 -9.71 15.51
C ALA A 15 13.13 -10.95 16.09
N ALA A 16 13.93 -11.84 16.67
CA ALA A 16 13.50 -13.04 17.37
C ALA A 16 12.66 -12.72 18.61
N ALA A 17 11.57 -13.48 18.76
CA ALA A 17 10.60 -13.35 19.82
C ALA A 17 11.06 -14.05 21.11
N THR A 18 10.79 -13.45 22.29
CA THR A 18 10.62 -14.15 23.56
C THR A 18 9.36 -13.70 24.28
N ALA A 19 8.50 -14.65 24.41
CA ALA A 19 7.54 -15.11 25.44
C ALA A 19 6.66 -14.13 26.25
N ASN A 20 5.34 -14.42 26.15
CA ASN A 20 4.28 -14.50 27.17
C ASN A 20 3.77 -13.24 27.88
N ALA A 21 2.73 -12.65 27.25
CA ALA A 21 1.55 -12.15 27.96
C ALA A 21 0.33 -12.33 27.03
N ARG A 22 -0.76 -12.94 27.54
CA ARG A 22 -2.00 -13.12 26.78
C ARG A 22 -2.63 -11.76 26.50
N PRO A 23 -2.85 -11.39 25.23
CA PRO A 23 -3.59 -10.17 24.89
C PRO A 23 -5.09 -10.36 25.15
N PRO A 24 -5.83 -9.26 25.40
CA PRO A 24 -7.28 -9.30 25.57
C PRO A 24 -7.95 -9.81 24.29
N VAL A 25 -8.98 -10.66 24.47
CA VAL A 25 -9.80 -11.20 23.37
C VAL A 25 -10.55 -10.06 22.71
N LEU A 26 -10.20 -9.78 21.46
CA LEU A 26 -10.92 -8.81 20.61
C LEU A 26 -12.19 -9.45 20.05
N PRO A 27 -13.25 -8.66 19.80
CA PRO A 27 -14.48 -9.18 19.21
C PRO A 27 -14.18 -9.81 17.84
N THR A 28 -14.75 -10.97 17.61
CA THR A 28 -14.69 -11.70 16.33
C THR A 28 -15.33 -10.86 15.23
N VAL A 29 -14.50 -10.32 14.35
CA VAL A 29 -14.97 -9.73 13.11
C VAL A 29 -15.51 -10.83 12.21
N GLY A 30 -16.67 -10.55 11.59
CA GLY A 30 -17.47 -11.47 10.79
C GLY A 30 -16.70 -12.41 9.87
N THR A 31 -17.35 -13.49 9.53
CA THR A 31 -16.90 -14.54 8.60
C THR A 31 -16.08 -13.96 7.46
N PRO A 32 -14.90 -14.54 7.16
CA PRO A 32 -14.11 -14.09 6.00
C PRO A 32 -15.03 -14.11 4.77
N PRO A 33 -14.94 -13.09 3.89
CA PRO A 33 -15.74 -13.09 2.67
C PRO A 33 -15.51 -14.45 2.00
N GLY A 34 -16.59 -15.19 1.82
CA GLY A 34 -16.58 -16.50 1.20
C GLY A 34 -15.75 -16.44 -0.07
N THR A 35 -15.08 -17.50 -0.40
CA THR A 35 -14.22 -17.68 -1.56
C THR A 35 -14.99 -17.45 -2.86
N ALA A 36 -15.36 -16.20 -3.15
CA ALA A 36 -15.77 -15.84 -4.49
C ALA A 36 -14.63 -16.21 -5.43
N PRO A 37 -14.87 -16.89 -6.54
CA PRO A 37 -13.84 -17.22 -7.50
C PRO A 37 -13.17 -15.90 -7.91
N LEU A 38 -11.84 -15.89 -7.85
CA LEU A 38 -11.07 -14.72 -8.28
C LEU A 38 -11.41 -14.40 -9.74
N PRO A 39 -11.45 -13.12 -10.12
CA PRO A 39 -11.68 -12.72 -11.49
C PRO A 39 -10.73 -13.44 -12.44
N ALA A 40 -11.27 -13.93 -13.56
CA ALA A 40 -10.47 -14.61 -14.58
C ALA A 40 -9.41 -13.66 -15.14
N THR A 41 -8.22 -14.17 -15.35
CA THR A 41 -7.16 -13.48 -16.07
C THR A 41 -7.34 -13.73 -17.56
N GLN A 42 -7.40 -12.67 -18.37
CA GLN A 42 -7.58 -12.72 -19.81
C GLN A 42 -6.36 -12.10 -20.52
N GLU A 43 -5.85 -12.78 -21.54
CA GLU A 43 -4.92 -12.15 -22.48
C GLU A 43 -5.68 -11.20 -23.42
N ILE A 44 -5.14 -10.01 -23.62
CA ILE A 44 -5.70 -9.00 -24.52
C ILE A 44 -4.66 -8.55 -25.54
N ALA A 45 -5.11 -8.13 -26.72
CA ALA A 45 -4.24 -7.49 -27.70
C ALA A 45 -3.81 -6.09 -27.23
N GLY A 46 -2.64 -5.61 -27.65
CA GLY A 46 -2.17 -4.27 -27.32
C GLY A 46 -3.13 -3.16 -27.73
N SER A 47 -3.86 -3.35 -28.84
CA SER A 47 -4.91 -2.42 -29.29
C SER A 47 -6.15 -2.37 -28.39
N ALA A 48 -6.33 -3.37 -27.53
CA ALA A 48 -7.45 -3.46 -26.58
C ALA A 48 -7.07 -2.96 -25.17
N VAL A 49 -5.84 -2.53 -24.97
CA VAL A 49 -5.39 -1.95 -23.68
C VAL A 49 -6.10 -0.63 -23.44
N ASP A 50 -6.84 -0.54 -22.34
CA ASP A 50 -7.39 0.73 -21.88
C ASP A 50 -6.23 1.64 -21.44
N ARG A 51 -6.12 2.80 -22.06
CA ARG A 51 -5.05 3.78 -21.82
C ARG A 51 -5.48 4.89 -20.86
N ALA A 52 -6.69 4.82 -20.35
CA ALA A 52 -7.18 5.81 -19.39
C ALA A 52 -6.35 5.79 -18.09
N GLY A 53 -5.97 6.96 -17.62
CA GLY A 53 -5.18 7.10 -16.40
C GLY A 53 -3.67 6.89 -16.55
N LEU A 54 -3.18 6.55 -17.75
CA LEU A 54 -1.75 6.51 -18.07
C LEU A 54 -1.22 7.93 -18.29
N LEU A 55 -0.06 8.22 -17.72
CA LEU A 55 0.67 9.47 -17.96
C LEU A 55 1.41 9.41 -19.30
N PRO A 56 1.85 10.55 -19.89
CA PRO A 56 2.59 10.57 -21.14
C PRO A 56 3.82 9.66 -21.16
N GLU A 57 4.55 9.59 -20.06
CA GLU A 57 5.71 8.71 -19.91
C GLU A 57 5.33 7.21 -19.87
N ASP A 58 4.16 6.86 -19.30
CA ASP A 58 3.65 5.50 -19.29
C ASP A 58 3.23 5.06 -20.70
N LEU A 59 2.61 5.98 -21.45
CA LEU A 59 2.25 5.76 -22.85
C LEU A 59 3.51 5.59 -23.71
N THR A 60 4.54 6.40 -23.47
CA THR A 60 5.82 6.28 -24.15
C THR A 60 6.45 4.91 -23.89
N LEU A 61 6.41 4.43 -22.64
CA LEU A 61 6.91 3.11 -22.27
C LEU A 61 6.09 1.98 -22.90
N LEU A 62 4.77 2.13 -22.91
CA LEU A 62 3.86 1.14 -23.50
C LEU A 62 4.09 0.98 -25.01
N ASP A 63 4.37 2.06 -25.70
CA ASP A 63 4.57 2.11 -27.15
C ASP A 63 6.04 1.93 -27.57
N ASP A 64 6.97 1.76 -26.63
CA ASP A 64 8.40 1.62 -26.90
C ASP A 64 8.68 0.25 -27.56
N PRO A 65 9.18 0.23 -28.84
CA PRO A 65 9.39 -1.00 -29.59
C PRO A 65 10.49 -1.90 -29.01
N ARG A 66 11.29 -1.43 -28.06
CA ARG A 66 12.26 -2.24 -27.32
C ARG A 66 11.57 -3.31 -26.49
N TYR A 67 10.35 -3.04 -26.02
CA TYR A 67 9.56 -3.95 -25.21
C TYR A 67 8.53 -4.66 -26.07
N ARG A 68 8.54 -5.98 -26.02
CA ARG A 68 7.52 -6.81 -26.69
C ARG A 68 6.42 -7.16 -25.69
N TRP A 69 5.75 -6.12 -25.18
CA TRP A 69 4.71 -6.29 -24.19
C TRP A 69 3.64 -7.27 -24.62
N GLN A 70 3.39 -8.26 -23.78
CA GLN A 70 2.16 -9.02 -23.73
C GLN A 70 1.28 -8.44 -22.63
N HIS A 71 -0.04 -8.64 -22.73
CA HIS A 71 -0.96 -8.00 -21.81
C HIS A 71 -1.90 -9.02 -21.20
N LEU A 72 -2.00 -8.99 -19.86
CA LEU A 72 -2.99 -9.72 -19.08
C LEU A 72 -3.96 -8.71 -18.45
N GLN A 73 -5.25 -8.98 -18.55
CA GLN A 73 -6.29 -8.17 -17.93
C GLN A 73 -7.05 -8.96 -16.88
N THR A 74 -7.37 -8.30 -15.77
CA THR A 74 -8.29 -8.78 -14.74
C THR A 74 -9.44 -7.78 -14.59
N ALA A 75 -10.26 -7.92 -13.55
CA ALA A 75 -11.33 -6.96 -13.27
C ALA A 75 -10.75 -5.56 -12.96
N HIS A 76 -9.63 -5.47 -12.23
CA HIS A 76 -9.11 -4.20 -11.71
C HIS A 76 -7.74 -3.81 -12.25
N PHE A 77 -7.04 -4.72 -12.93
CA PHE A 77 -5.66 -4.50 -13.38
C PHE A 77 -5.43 -4.85 -14.84
N VAL A 78 -4.46 -4.14 -15.46
CA VAL A 78 -3.83 -4.54 -16.72
C VAL A 78 -2.34 -4.70 -16.47
N LEU A 79 -1.79 -5.87 -16.78
CA LEU A 79 -0.37 -6.15 -16.60
C LEU A 79 0.32 -6.19 -17.95
N HIS A 80 1.43 -5.47 -18.07
CA HIS A 80 2.31 -5.44 -19.22
C HIS A 80 3.58 -6.25 -18.89
N HIS A 81 3.88 -7.28 -19.64
CA HIS A 81 4.93 -8.25 -19.30
C HIS A 81 5.54 -8.91 -20.52
N ASP A 82 6.69 -9.54 -20.35
CA ASP A 82 7.31 -10.46 -21.30
C ASP A 82 7.29 -11.93 -20.80
N GLN A 83 6.86 -12.16 -19.55
CA GLN A 83 6.79 -13.48 -18.91
C GLN A 83 5.44 -13.71 -18.22
N LYS A 84 4.60 -14.56 -18.85
CA LYS A 84 3.22 -14.80 -18.44
C LYS A 84 3.06 -15.36 -17.04
N MET A 85 3.91 -16.32 -16.64
CA MET A 85 3.72 -17.02 -15.35
C MET A 85 3.83 -16.07 -14.15
N PHE A 86 4.83 -15.19 -14.16
CA PHE A 86 5.02 -14.23 -13.10
C PHE A 86 3.90 -13.18 -13.11
N ALA A 87 3.57 -12.62 -14.28
CA ALA A 87 2.49 -11.66 -14.43
C ALA A 87 1.14 -12.24 -13.97
N ALA A 88 0.81 -13.48 -14.32
CA ALA A 88 -0.42 -14.13 -13.86
C ALA A 88 -0.46 -14.31 -12.33
N LYS A 89 0.70 -14.56 -11.69
CA LYS A 89 0.80 -14.62 -10.24
C LYS A 89 0.55 -13.23 -9.62
N VAL A 90 1.18 -12.18 -10.14
CA VAL A 90 0.98 -10.79 -9.70
C VAL A 90 -0.47 -10.37 -9.88
N ALA A 91 -1.07 -10.67 -11.03
CA ALA A 91 -2.48 -10.37 -11.32
C ALA A 91 -3.43 -11.00 -10.29
N ARG A 92 -3.23 -12.29 -10.01
CA ARG A 92 -4.05 -13.02 -9.02
C ARG A 92 -3.88 -12.44 -7.61
N LEU A 93 -2.66 -12.13 -7.20
CA LEU A 93 -2.39 -11.53 -5.89
C LEU A 93 -3.00 -10.13 -5.79
N GLY A 94 -2.91 -9.33 -6.86
CA GLY A 94 -3.53 -8.01 -6.91
C GLY A 94 -5.03 -8.08 -6.67
N GLU A 95 -5.72 -9.01 -7.33
CA GLU A 95 -7.16 -9.21 -7.11
C GLU A 95 -7.48 -9.68 -5.69
N GLN A 96 -6.65 -10.56 -5.10
CA GLN A 96 -6.82 -10.98 -3.71
C GLN A 96 -6.65 -9.80 -2.74
N PHE A 97 -5.65 -8.97 -2.96
CA PHE A 97 -5.40 -7.78 -2.14
C PHE A 97 -6.52 -6.75 -2.30
N TYR A 98 -6.95 -6.50 -3.54
CA TYR A 98 -8.07 -5.63 -3.82
C TYR A 98 -9.35 -6.09 -3.09
N ALA A 99 -9.69 -7.37 -3.19
CA ALA A 99 -10.86 -7.94 -2.53
C ALA A 99 -10.78 -7.81 -1.01
N ALA A 100 -9.61 -8.10 -0.41
CA ALA A 100 -9.41 -8.01 1.03
C ALA A 100 -9.55 -6.56 1.54
N ILE A 101 -8.95 -5.59 0.85
CA ILE A 101 -9.00 -4.17 1.22
C ILE A 101 -10.42 -3.62 1.05
N SER A 102 -11.07 -3.92 -0.09
CA SER A 102 -12.43 -3.44 -0.39
C SER A 102 -13.46 -3.98 0.60
N ALA A 103 -13.32 -5.24 1.03
CA ALA A 103 -14.20 -5.82 2.04
C ALA A 103 -14.07 -5.16 3.42
N ASP A 104 -12.88 -4.66 3.75
CA ASP A 104 -12.65 -3.94 5.02
C ASP A 104 -13.04 -2.46 4.95
N LEU A 105 -13.10 -1.88 3.76
CA LEU A 105 -13.42 -0.48 3.50
C LEU A 105 -14.60 -0.32 2.54
N PRO A 106 -15.80 -0.84 2.88
CA PRO A 106 -16.95 -0.83 1.97
C PRO A 106 -17.36 0.58 1.54
N ASN A 107 -17.11 1.60 2.36
CA ASN A 107 -17.43 3.01 2.03
C ASN A 107 -16.60 3.56 0.86
N LEU A 108 -15.51 2.89 0.49
CA LEU A 108 -14.70 3.28 -0.65
C LEU A 108 -15.13 2.58 -1.95
N ALA A 109 -15.87 1.49 -1.86
CA ALA A 109 -16.27 0.69 -3.02
C ALA A 109 -17.03 1.51 -4.08
N ASP A 110 -17.85 2.47 -3.64
CA ASP A 110 -18.64 3.33 -4.54
C ASP A 110 -17.81 4.46 -5.17
N ARG A 111 -16.57 4.65 -4.73
CA ARG A 111 -15.67 5.73 -5.19
C ARG A 111 -14.57 5.25 -6.14
N VAL A 112 -14.63 3.99 -6.54
CA VAL A 112 -13.57 3.37 -7.36
C VAL A 112 -13.52 3.99 -8.74
N SER A 113 -12.32 4.38 -9.19
CA SER A 113 -12.08 4.73 -10.58
C SER A 113 -12.51 3.58 -11.50
N PRO A 114 -13.29 3.83 -12.55
CA PRO A 114 -13.66 2.79 -13.51
C PRO A 114 -12.46 2.30 -14.34
N ALA A 115 -11.42 3.14 -14.47
CA ALA A 115 -10.19 2.76 -15.17
C ALA A 115 -9.43 1.67 -14.38
N ARG A 116 -8.85 0.71 -15.08
CA ARG A 116 -7.97 -0.29 -14.47
C ARG A 116 -6.64 0.31 -14.11
N SER A 117 -6.04 -0.18 -13.03
CA SER A 117 -4.65 0.14 -12.71
C SER A 117 -3.70 -0.67 -13.57
N HIS A 118 -2.56 -0.09 -13.93
CA HIS A 118 -1.56 -0.73 -14.78
C HIS A 118 -0.37 -1.22 -13.97
N VAL A 119 0.20 -2.35 -14.38
CA VAL A 119 1.42 -2.91 -13.78
C VAL A 119 2.40 -3.26 -14.89
N PHE A 120 3.53 -2.57 -14.93
CA PHE A 120 4.64 -2.91 -15.82
C PHE A 120 5.60 -3.85 -15.10
N VAL A 121 5.81 -5.05 -15.66
CA VAL A 121 6.66 -6.08 -15.09
C VAL A 121 7.92 -6.23 -15.94
N PHE A 122 9.06 -5.87 -15.37
CA PHE A 122 10.37 -5.93 -16.05
C PHE A 122 11.13 -7.18 -15.63
N ARG A 123 11.49 -8.00 -16.59
CA ARG A 123 12.31 -9.19 -16.36
C ARG A 123 13.80 -8.88 -16.48
N ASP A 124 14.22 -8.11 -17.50
CA ASP A 124 15.62 -7.75 -17.69
C ASP A 124 16.03 -6.68 -16.65
N PRO A 125 17.05 -6.99 -15.81
CA PRO A 125 17.55 -6.01 -14.84
C PRO A 125 18.09 -4.72 -15.49
N ARG A 126 18.55 -4.75 -16.73
CA ARG A 126 19.04 -3.56 -17.45
C ARG A 126 17.90 -2.63 -17.83
N ASP A 127 16.78 -3.19 -18.23
CA ASP A 127 15.56 -2.44 -18.52
C ASP A 127 15.03 -1.80 -17.23
N TRP A 128 14.99 -2.58 -16.16
CA TRP A 128 14.62 -2.08 -14.85
C TRP A 128 15.51 -0.90 -14.40
N GLN A 129 16.83 -1.07 -14.45
CA GLN A 129 17.76 -0.01 -14.08
C GLN A 129 17.58 1.27 -14.92
N ARG A 130 17.21 1.13 -16.19
CA ARG A 130 16.92 2.25 -17.08
C ARG A 130 15.68 3.03 -16.62
N ILE A 131 14.62 2.31 -16.22
CA ILE A 131 13.40 2.91 -15.67
C ILE A 131 13.69 3.63 -14.35
N VAL A 132 14.40 2.98 -13.43
CA VAL A 132 14.78 3.57 -12.14
C VAL A 132 15.63 4.81 -12.32
N ALA A 133 16.68 4.75 -13.16
CA ALA A 133 17.55 5.89 -13.45
C ALA A 133 16.82 7.06 -14.13
N GLY A 134 15.80 6.78 -14.93
CA GLY A 134 14.94 7.78 -15.57
C GLY A 134 13.87 8.37 -14.67
N THR A 135 13.68 7.83 -13.45
CA THR A 135 12.64 8.26 -12.53
C THR A 135 13.25 9.11 -11.39
N PRO A 136 12.97 10.40 -11.32
CA PRO A 136 13.55 11.28 -10.31
C PRO A 136 13.24 10.81 -8.88
N GLY A 137 14.26 10.71 -8.04
CA GLY A 137 14.15 10.34 -6.63
C GLY A 137 14.10 8.84 -6.37
N MET A 138 14.31 8.00 -7.41
CA MET A 138 14.46 6.55 -7.24
C MET A 138 15.93 6.17 -7.05
N GLU A 139 16.15 5.23 -6.16
CA GLU A 139 17.47 4.68 -5.87
C GLU A 139 17.72 3.40 -6.70
N SER A 140 18.97 3.12 -7.04
CA SER A 140 19.36 2.00 -7.93
C SER A 140 18.95 0.62 -7.42
N TRP A 141 18.68 0.47 -6.13
CA TRP A 141 18.22 -0.78 -5.48
C TRP A 141 16.69 -0.90 -5.42
N THR A 142 15.94 0.11 -5.86
CA THR A 142 14.46 0.06 -5.90
C THR A 142 14.00 -1.15 -6.71
N ALA A 143 13.12 -1.97 -6.13
CA ALA A 143 12.59 -3.18 -6.78
C ALA A 143 11.15 -3.01 -7.31
N SER A 144 10.43 -2.02 -6.77
CA SER A 144 9.07 -1.66 -7.18
C SER A 144 8.76 -0.23 -6.75
N PHE A 145 7.83 0.41 -7.43
CA PHE A 145 7.27 1.69 -7.02
C PHE A 145 5.92 1.94 -7.70
N VAL A 146 5.11 2.80 -7.10
CA VAL A 146 3.81 3.21 -7.63
C VAL A 146 3.80 4.70 -7.95
N ARG A 147 3.24 5.06 -9.10
CA ARG A 147 3.00 6.43 -9.53
C ARG A 147 1.58 6.56 -10.08
N GLY A 148 0.73 7.25 -9.34
CA GLY A 148 -0.70 7.33 -9.68
C GLY A 148 -1.35 5.94 -9.71
N GLN A 149 -1.93 5.57 -10.84
CA GLN A 149 -2.56 4.27 -11.04
C GLN A 149 -1.65 3.26 -11.78
N VAL A 150 -0.35 3.50 -11.76
CA VAL A 150 0.64 2.65 -12.41
C VAL A 150 1.67 2.15 -11.42
N MET A 151 1.88 0.85 -11.39
CA MET A 151 2.94 0.19 -10.64
C MET A 151 4.03 -0.29 -11.60
N TYR A 152 5.27 -0.14 -11.19
CA TYR A 152 6.45 -0.67 -11.87
C TYR A 152 7.10 -1.71 -10.98
N LEU A 153 7.38 -2.88 -11.51
CA LEU A 153 7.85 -4.03 -10.74
C LEU A 153 8.97 -4.75 -11.49
N GLN A 154 10.09 -4.99 -10.82
CA GLN A 154 11.12 -5.87 -11.31
C GLN A 154 10.80 -7.32 -10.96
N GLU A 155 10.78 -8.21 -11.95
CA GLU A 155 10.80 -9.65 -11.72
C GLU A 155 12.19 -10.06 -11.22
N THR A 156 12.27 -10.58 -10.00
CA THR A 156 13.51 -11.13 -9.45
C THR A 156 13.32 -12.61 -9.17
N GLY A 157 14.08 -13.45 -9.88
CA GLY A 157 13.82 -14.88 -10.09
C GLY A 157 13.80 -15.80 -8.86
N THR A 158 14.30 -15.43 -7.69
CA THR A 158 14.32 -16.32 -6.51
C THR A 158 13.64 -15.75 -5.29
N ALA A 159 13.40 -14.45 -5.24
CA ALA A 159 12.95 -13.75 -4.05
C ALA A 159 11.45 -13.42 -4.00
N VAL A 160 10.62 -14.13 -4.78
CA VAL A 160 9.17 -13.84 -4.82
C VAL A 160 8.48 -14.14 -3.47
N ALA A 161 8.97 -15.09 -2.69
CA ALA A 161 8.40 -15.38 -1.38
C ALA A 161 8.72 -14.26 -0.39
N ASP A 162 9.95 -13.75 -0.37
CA ASP A 162 10.40 -12.70 0.54
C ASP A 162 9.92 -11.30 0.11
N LYS A 163 9.54 -11.15 -1.17
CA LYS A 163 9.03 -9.88 -1.73
C LYS A 163 7.51 -9.79 -1.80
N MET A 164 6.78 -10.80 -1.35
CA MET A 164 5.32 -10.73 -1.35
C MET A 164 4.76 -9.69 -0.38
N GLU A 165 5.45 -9.43 0.72
CA GLU A 165 5.08 -8.33 1.64
C GLU A 165 5.29 -6.98 0.96
N THR A 166 6.44 -6.80 0.29
CA THR A 166 6.71 -5.61 -0.54
C THR A 166 5.67 -5.45 -1.65
N LEU A 167 5.36 -6.54 -2.37
CA LEU A 167 4.32 -6.51 -3.39
C LEU A 167 2.96 -6.11 -2.80
N ALA A 168 2.60 -6.63 -1.62
CA ALA A 168 1.36 -6.28 -0.96
C ALA A 168 1.31 -4.81 -0.53
N HIS A 169 2.44 -4.27 -0.05
CA HIS A 169 2.58 -2.86 0.27
C HIS A 169 2.35 -1.98 -0.97
N GLU A 170 3.08 -2.22 -2.06
CA GLU A 170 2.94 -1.46 -3.30
C GLU A 170 1.56 -1.61 -3.95
N MET A 171 1.01 -2.83 -3.96
CA MET A 171 -0.34 -3.04 -4.45
C MET A 171 -1.39 -2.31 -3.59
N THR A 172 -1.12 -2.11 -2.30
CA THR A 172 -1.99 -1.31 -1.44
C THR A 172 -2.01 0.15 -1.89
N HIS A 173 -0.86 0.77 -2.18
CA HIS A 173 -0.83 2.11 -2.78
C HIS A 173 -1.65 2.16 -4.07
N LEU A 174 -1.44 1.16 -4.95
CA LEU A 174 -2.13 1.10 -6.23
C LEU A 174 -3.65 0.97 -6.05
N VAL A 175 -4.11 0.15 -5.11
CA VAL A 175 -5.53 -0.01 -4.77
C VAL A 175 -6.09 1.28 -4.20
N PHE A 176 -5.42 1.91 -3.23
CA PHE A 176 -5.87 3.17 -2.64
C PHE A 176 -5.92 4.30 -3.66
N ASN A 177 -4.97 4.39 -4.59
CA ASN A 177 -4.97 5.40 -5.64
C ASN A 177 -6.19 5.30 -6.58
N ARG A 178 -6.89 4.16 -6.61
CA ARG A 178 -8.17 4.03 -7.33
C ARG A 178 -9.34 4.68 -6.60
N PHE A 179 -9.27 4.78 -5.28
CA PHE A 179 -10.33 5.34 -4.45
C PHE A 179 -10.15 6.83 -4.18
N LEU A 180 -8.93 7.34 -4.37
CA LEU A 180 -8.52 8.63 -3.82
C LEU A 180 -8.35 9.68 -4.92
N PRO A 181 -9.22 10.71 -4.94
CA PRO A 181 -9.04 11.88 -5.80
C PRO A 181 -7.99 12.86 -5.26
N VAL A 182 -7.47 12.63 -4.04
CA VAL A 182 -6.58 13.52 -3.31
C VAL A 182 -5.30 12.81 -2.88
N ARG A 183 -4.20 13.57 -2.81
CA ARG A 183 -2.95 13.07 -2.26
C ARG A 183 -3.03 13.01 -0.73
N LEU A 184 -2.84 11.83 -0.17
CA LEU A 184 -2.75 11.66 1.27
C LEU A 184 -1.46 12.25 1.86
N PRO A 185 -1.46 12.68 3.13
CA PRO A 185 -0.24 12.96 3.87
C PRO A 185 0.65 11.72 3.90
N LEU A 186 1.97 11.94 3.95
CA LEU A 186 2.95 10.86 3.85
C LEU A 186 2.71 9.75 4.89
N TRP A 187 2.53 10.11 6.17
CA TRP A 187 2.29 9.15 7.23
C TRP A 187 1.03 8.30 7.02
N LEU A 188 -0.04 8.90 6.48
CA LEU A 188 -1.30 8.19 6.25
C LEU A 188 -1.18 7.26 5.04
N ASN A 189 -0.53 7.72 3.97
CA ASN A 189 -0.25 6.93 2.79
C ASN A 189 0.57 5.68 3.12
N GLU A 190 1.69 5.86 3.83
CA GLU A 190 2.57 4.76 4.23
C GLU A 190 1.93 3.87 5.31
N GLY A 191 1.24 4.48 6.26
CA GLY A 191 0.55 3.74 7.31
C GLY A 191 -0.55 2.83 6.78
N LEU A 192 -1.29 3.27 5.76
CA LEU A 192 -2.28 2.44 5.06
C LEU A 192 -1.60 1.32 4.28
N ALA A 193 -0.51 1.61 3.57
CA ALA A 193 0.22 0.61 2.80
C ALA A 193 0.82 -0.48 3.69
N GLU A 194 1.42 -0.10 4.81
CA GLU A 194 1.95 -1.04 5.81
C GLU A 194 0.85 -1.87 6.49
N TYR A 195 -0.23 -1.22 6.91
CA TYR A 195 -1.33 -1.90 7.61
C TYR A 195 -2.09 -2.85 6.69
N TYR A 196 -2.56 -2.35 5.55
CA TYR A 196 -3.34 -3.15 4.61
C TYR A 196 -2.48 -4.08 3.75
N GLY A 197 -1.21 -3.76 3.53
CA GLY A 197 -0.25 -4.65 2.89
C GLY A 197 -0.07 -5.93 3.71
N GLU A 198 0.18 -5.82 5.02
CA GLU A 198 0.26 -6.98 5.91
C GLU A 198 -1.09 -7.72 5.99
N PHE A 199 -2.18 -6.98 6.14
CA PHE A 199 -3.52 -7.56 6.20
C PHE A 199 -3.86 -8.38 4.94
N ALA A 200 -3.64 -7.80 3.76
CA ALA A 200 -3.90 -8.45 2.48
C ALA A 200 -2.95 -9.63 2.20
N TYR A 201 -1.68 -9.49 2.55
CA TYR A 201 -0.70 -10.56 2.48
C TYR A 201 -1.09 -11.77 3.33
N ARG A 202 -1.47 -11.55 4.58
CA ARG A 202 -1.92 -12.61 5.49
C ARG A 202 -3.19 -13.29 4.98
N ALA A 203 -4.15 -12.52 4.47
CA ALA A 203 -5.36 -13.03 3.85
C ALA A 203 -5.04 -13.94 2.65
N ALA A 204 -4.15 -13.51 1.76
CA ALA A 204 -3.72 -14.28 0.59
C ALA A 204 -2.97 -15.57 0.94
N LYS A 205 -2.33 -15.61 2.12
CA LYS A 205 -1.66 -16.81 2.66
C LYS A 205 -2.59 -17.72 3.46
N GLY A 206 -3.87 -17.38 3.63
CA GLY A 206 -4.78 -18.13 4.46
C GLY A 206 -4.43 -18.10 5.97
N MET A 207 -3.62 -17.14 6.40
CA MET A 207 -3.10 -17.03 7.78
C MET A 207 -4.11 -16.43 8.76
N GLY A 208 -5.38 -16.35 8.40
CA GLY A 208 -6.43 -15.72 9.21
C GLY A 208 -6.25 -14.20 9.36
N GLN A 209 -7.35 -13.51 9.44
CA GLN A 209 -7.37 -12.03 9.55
C GLN A 209 -7.27 -11.56 11.00
N SER A 210 -6.37 -12.12 11.80
CA SER A 210 -6.16 -11.62 13.16
C SER A 210 -5.47 -10.25 13.10
N LYS A 211 -6.26 -9.20 13.00
CA LYS A 211 -5.79 -7.80 12.98
C LYS A 211 -5.02 -7.42 14.25
N GLY A 212 -5.22 -8.14 15.35
CA GLY A 212 -4.60 -7.84 16.64
C GLY A 212 -3.20 -8.43 16.83
N ASN A 213 -2.83 -9.49 16.09
CA ASN A 213 -1.52 -10.16 16.27
C ASN A 213 -0.36 -9.48 15.50
N ALA A 214 -0.66 -8.48 14.67
CA ALA A 214 0.32 -7.76 13.88
C ALA A 214 1.07 -6.68 14.67
N PHE A 215 0.60 -6.35 15.87
CA PHE A 215 1.15 -5.25 16.65
C PHE A 215 1.92 -5.79 17.85
N GLN A 216 3.25 -5.79 17.73
CA GLN A 216 4.16 -6.02 18.86
C GLN A 216 4.45 -4.66 19.52
N PRO A 217 4.71 -4.58 20.84
CA PRO A 217 5.02 -3.32 21.48
C PRO A 217 6.13 -2.56 20.76
N LEU A 218 5.90 -1.28 20.45
CA LEU A 218 6.93 -0.39 19.92
C LEU A 218 7.83 0.10 21.05
N ARG A 219 9.12 -0.14 20.94
CA ARG A 219 10.09 0.40 21.90
C ARG A 219 10.30 1.89 21.73
N GLN A 220 10.24 2.35 20.49
CA GLN A 220 10.41 3.74 20.08
C GLN A 220 9.49 4.04 18.89
N TRP A 221 9.04 5.28 18.79
CA TRP A 221 8.27 5.76 17.64
C TRP A 221 8.72 7.16 17.24
N THR A 222 8.41 7.56 16.01
CA THR A 222 8.60 8.93 15.53
C THR A 222 7.63 9.84 16.29
N PRO A 223 8.10 10.91 16.94
CA PRO A 223 7.23 11.87 17.62
C PRO A 223 6.12 12.38 16.70
N PHE A 224 4.90 12.49 17.21
CA PHE A 224 3.74 12.85 16.38
C PHE A 224 3.86 14.22 15.72
N ALA A 225 4.54 15.16 16.36
CA ALA A 225 4.82 16.47 15.77
C ALA A 225 5.64 16.36 14.48
N GLU A 226 6.60 15.43 14.43
CA GLU A 226 7.41 15.15 13.25
C GLU A 226 6.66 14.28 12.23
N LEU A 227 6.03 13.20 12.71
CA LEU A 227 5.28 12.26 11.88
C LEU A 227 4.18 12.97 11.07
N LEU A 228 3.33 13.73 11.75
CA LEU A 228 2.14 14.34 11.14
C LEU A 228 2.48 15.55 10.25
N ALA A 229 3.64 16.17 10.46
CA ALA A 229 4.14 17.29 9.65
C ALA A 229 5.03 16.82 8.48
N ALA A 230 5.40 15.53 8.41
CA ALA A 230 6.33 15.03 7.42
C ALA A 230 5.80 15.17 5.99
N THR A 231 6.59 15.82 5.12
CA THR A 231 6.34 15.96 3.68
C THR A 231 7.35 15.20 2.83
N ALA A 232 8.39 14.63 3.47
CA ALA A 232 9.44 13.80 2.89
C ALA A 232 9.87 12.76 3.93
N TYR A 233 10.48 11.67 3.45
CA TYR A 233 11.05 10.66 4.34
C TYR A 233 12.24 11.23 5.12
N PRO A 234 12.48 10.71 6.35
CA PRO A 234 13.72 10.97 7.06
C PRO A 234 14.95 10.58 6.20
N ALA A 235 16.09 11.18 6.47
CA ALA A 235 17.31 10.86 5.73
C ALA A 235 18.01 9.61 6.28
N ASP A 236 17.87 9.36 7.58
CA ASP A 236 18.51 8.22 8.25
C ASP A 236 17.65 6.95 8.09
N PRO A 237 18.23 5.80 7.71
CA PRO A 237 17.50 4.54 7.51
C PRO A 237 16.76 4.03 8.76
N GLU A 238 17.31 4.25 9.97
CA GLU A 238 16.65 3.85 11.20
C GLU A 238 15.41 4.72 11.46
N ASP A 239 15.51 6.02 11.19
CA ASP A 239 14.39 6.94 11.29
C ASP A 239 13.32 6.65 10.23
N VAL A 240 13.71 6.25 9.02
CA VAL A 240 12.77 5.76 7.99
C VAL A 240 12.01 4.55 8.51
N SER A 241 12.70 3.54 9.03
CA SER A 241 12.07 2.32 9.58
C SER A 241 11.11 2.66 10.74
N ARG A 242 11.51 3.59 11.59
CA ARG A 242 10.69 4.08 12.71
C ARG A 242 9.47 4.85 12.21
N PHE A 243 9.62 5.64 11.16
CA PHE A 243 8.53 6.37 10.51
C PHE A 243 7.46 5.40 9.96
N TYR A 244 7.86 4.38 9.21
CA TYR A 244 6.96 3.34 8.69
C TYR A 244 6.23 2.60 9.82
N ALA A 245 6.98 2.13 10.81
CA ALA A 245 6.40 1.43 11.96
C ALA A 245 5.39 2.32 12.69
N THR A 246 5.73 3.59 12.95
CA THR A 246 4.84 4.53 13.64
C THR A 246 3.58 4.80 12.82
N SER A 247 3.72 5.03 11.52
CA SER A 247 2.61 5.24 10.58
C SER A 247 1.64 4.07 10.57
N LYS A 248 2.16 2.83 10.46
CA LYS A 248 1.39 1.59 10.55
C LYS A 248 0.61 1.48 11.85
N TYR A 249 1.30 1.71 12.97
CA TYR A 249 0.69 1.58 14.29
C TYR A 249 -0.37 2.66 14.55
N LEU A 250 -0.16 3.88 14.04
CA LEU A 250 -1.17 4.92 14.14
C LEU A 250 -2.42 4.54 13.35
N VAL A 251 -2.29 4.10 12.10
CA VAL A 251 -3.43 3.60 11.30
C VAL A 251 -4.12 2.44 12.02
N GLY A 252 -3.35 1.47 12.53
CA GLY A 252 -3.88 0.35 13.31
C GLY A 252 -4.61 0.79 14.57
N TYR A 253 -4.09 1.77 15.30
CA TYR A 253 -4.76 2.35 16.47
C TYR A 253 -6.11 2.98 16.10
N LEU A 254 -6.14 3.78 15.04
CA LEU A 254 -7.35 4.43 14.57
C LEU A 254 -8.42 3.43 14.09
N LEU A 255 -8.01 2.32 13.49
CA LEU A 255 -8.90 1.29 12.95
C LEU A 255 -9.38 0.27 14.00
N LEU A 256 -8.54 -0.06 14.98
CA LEU A 256 -8.76 -1.20 15.90
C LEU A 256 -9.16 -0.79 17.31
N ARG A 257 -8.77 0.41 17.75
CA ARG A 257 -8.97 0.87 19.12
C ARG A 257 -9.92 2.06 19.24
N GLN A 258 -10.31 2.61 18.11
CA GLN A 258 -11.28 3.69 18.04
C GLN A 258 -12.57 3.21 17.37
N PRO A 259 -13.72 3.84 17.64
CA PRO A 259 -14.95 3.54 16.93
C PRO A 259 -14.76 3.67 15.41
N ARG A 260 -15.27 2.70 14.64
CA ARG A 260 -15.13 2.67 13.19
C ARG A 260 -15.73 3.90 12.51
N GLU A 261 -16.79 4.45 13.07
CA GLU A 261 -17.45 5.67 12.61
C GLU A 261 -16.53 6.88 12.65
N LYS A 262 -15.63 6.95 13.65
CA LYS A 262 -14.61 8.00 13.72
C LYS A 262 -13.60 7.87 12.59
N TRP A 263 -13.13 6.63 12.29
CA TRP A 263 -12.28 6.40 11.14
C TRP A 263 -12.96 6.85 9.84
N ASN A 264 -14.19 6.42 9.61
CA ASN A 264 -14.95 6.79 8.41
C ASN A 264 -15.09 8.31 8.29
N SER A 265 -15.50 8.98 9.38
CA SER A 265 -15.63 10.44 9.41
C SER A 265 -14.30 11.16 9.16
N PHE A 266 -13.21 10.72 9.79
CA PHE A 266 -11.87 11.27 9.55
C PHE A 266 -11.47 11.13 8.08
N PHE A 267 -11.62 9.92 7.55
CA PHE A 267 -11.20 9.61 6.18
C PHE A 267 -12.04 10.37 5.14
N ASP A 268 -13.36 10.47 5.34
CA ASP A 268 -14.25 11.26 4.49
C ASP A 268 -13.88 12.75 4.47
N ARG A 269 -13.49 13.34 5.60
CA ARG A 269 -13.00 14.72 5.68
C ARG A 269 -11.72 14.92 4.87
N VAL A 270 -10.77 13.98 5.00
CA VAL A 270 -9.53 14.00 4.21
C VAL A 270 -9.83 13.87 2.72
N LEU A 271 -10.72 12.98 2.32
CA LEU A 271 -11.15 12.80 0.93
C LEU A 271 -11.89 14.02 0.37
N ALA A 272 -12.55 14.79 1.23
CA ALA A 272 -13.17 16.07 0.86
C ALA A 272 -12.15 17.22 0.73
N GLY A 273 -10.84 16.95 0.95
CA GLY A 273 -9.75 17.91 0.80
C GLY A 273 -9.41 18.67 2.09
N GLU A 274 -9.96 18.27 3.24
CA GLU A 274 -9.55 18.84 4.52
C GLU A 274 -8.13 18.39 4.88
N SER A 275 -7.35 19.29 5.47
CA SER A 275 -6.02 18.95 5.98
C SER A 275 -6.12 17.85 7.04
N ALA A 276 -5.31 16.79 6.89
CA ALA A 276 -5.44 15.59 7.71
C ALA A 276 -5.22 15.84 9.21
N LEU A 277 -4.36 16.76 9.60
CA LEU A 277 -4.12 17.05 11.03
C LEU A 277 -5.35 17.67 11.72
N PRO A 278 -5.97 18.75 11.23
CA PRO A 278 -7.23 19.24 11.81
C PRO A 278 -8.35 18.21 11.78
N ALA A 279 -8.49 17.45 10.67
CA ALA A 279 -9.48 16.39 10.56
C ALA A 279 -9.27 15.30 11.62
N LEU A 280 -8.02 14.88 11.86
CA LEU A 280 -7.64 13.91 12.86
C LEU A 280 -8.00 14.40 14.26
N LEU A 281 -7.47 15.56 14.68
CA LEU A 281 -7.69 16.09 16.02
C LEU A 281 -9.18 16.33 16.30
N GLY A 282 -9.90 16.94 15.36
CA GLY A 282 -11.32 17.24 15.50
C GLY A 282 -12.19 16.01 15.59
N THR A 283 -11.92 14.98 14.74
CA THR A 283 -12.73 13.75 14.72
C THR A 283 -12.55 12.92 15.99
N TYR A 284 -11.31 12.81 16.49
CA TYR A 284 -11.03 12.01 17.67
C TYR A 284 -11.19 12.78 18.99
N GLY A 285 -11.37 14.10 18.91
CA GLY A 285 -11.58 14.96 20.08
C GLY A 285 -10.29 15.19 20.87
N TRP A 286 -9.14 15.17 20.20
CA TRP A 286 -7.86 15.49 20.83
C TRP A 286 -7.60 16.99 20.77
N ALA A 287 -7.20 17.54 21.91
CA ALA A 287 -6.95 18.98 22.04
C ALA A 287 -5.79 19.46 21.16
N ASP A 288 -4.75 18.60 21.03
CA ASP A 288 -3.54 18.88 20.30
C ASP A 288 -2.81 17.56 19.91
N VAL A 289 -1.66 17.71 19.25
CA VAL A 289 -0.81 16.59 18.82
C VAL A 289 -0.26 15.81 20.02
N ALA A 290 0.04 16.48 21.14
CA ALA A 290 0.57 15.80 22.33
C ALA A 290 -0.52 14.92 23.00
N ALA A 291 -1.77 15.37 23.00
CA ALA A 291 -2.90 14.59 23.48
C ALA A 291 -3.13 13.34 22.59
N ALA A 292 -3.00 13.49 21.27
CA ALA A 292 -3.07 12.38 20.33
C ALA A 292 -1.95 11.36 20.57
N GLU A 293 -0.71 11.80 20.72
CA GLU A 293 0.44 10.96 21.00
C GLU A 293 0.33 10.23 22.35
N LYS A 294 -0.14 10.91 23.37
CA LYS A 294 -0.41 10.30 24.68
C LYS A 294 -1.45 9.20 24.58
N ALA A 295 -2.55 9.41 23.86
CA ALA A 295 -3.57 8.38 23.64
C ALA A 295 -3.02 7.18 22.85
N PHE A 296 -2.24 7.42 21.81
CA PHE A 296 -1.55 6.40 21.03
C PHE A 296 -0.54 5.60 21.86
N SER A 297 0.20 6.23 22.76
CA SER A 297 1.25 5.59 23.54
C SER A 297 0.75 4.44 24.43
N GLN A 298 -0.54 4.48 24.81
CA GLN A 298 -1.19 3.40 25.56
C GLN A 298 -1.46 2.16 24.70
N PHE A 299 -1.56 2.34 23.40
CA PHE A 299 -1.73 1.24 22.44
C PHE A 299 -0.38 0.68 21.97
N ALA A 300 0.60 1.54 21.81
CA ALA A 300 1.90 1.17 21.23
C ALA A 300 2.80 0.41 22.22
N ARG A 301 2.55 0.51 23.53
CA ARG A 301 3.25 -0.22 24.61
C ARG A 301 2.53 -1.51 24.96
#